data_56087d384e5a3088f26e7b86bbfae2a4
#
_entry.id   56087d384e5a3088f26e7b86bbfae2a4
#
_cell.length_a   1.000
_cell.length_b   1.000
_cell.length_c   1.000
_cell.angle_alpha   90.00
_cell.angle_beta   90.00
_cell.angle_gamma   90.00
#
_symmetry.space_group_name_H-M   'P 1'
#
loop_
_entity.id
_entity.type
_entity.pdbx_description
1 polymer ?
#
loop_
_entity_poly.entity_id
_entity_poly.type
_entity_poly.pdbx_seq_one_letter_code
_entity_poly.pdbx_strand_id
1 'polypeptide(L)'
;MLRESFHPEPTKILPDPDSLVRKFVRPGMYLHLANTMSRPNALIYALARVFGGTKPDFTISVAGLHSSAHALALSQIVKKVITGFAGDNYPKPGPNSLYQDLLMGKPFELELWSLLTLIQRLMAGAMRLPGIITNSLIGSDLIADKLGKSAFLYNKPLSGNPFGPAPEPHLSTENKGSRNKDIVFLLPLNPEITLVHGVVADEDGNIVLCPPSGEGPWGALAAQKGVIATVEKIVPRGALPPELVVIPGGKVLGITVAKFGAHPQSLRVHGLQDLPAFEGVETYMDDYEFQKEANQSAGIPAKADRWYKEFVSLAGGHSEYLEQLGSVRLRRLTMTPPEHNLRVPEDPKTVNDSEQMIILAARAIMEKIKTHSYKTILAGIGAAHMAAWTASKLLEKDGIKISVVSELGFYGMKPFRGDVFLFSQLHTKECSMLSDVPSILGTIVPDECLGVIGAAEVDWFGNINSVIDSNGKFLVGSGGANDIVSTSNTIVVAKANRHRFVRNVKHVTSPGERVVEAVCQFGRFKRQEFSNHPFELASWIPPSSDEEMETWEAVRRYTQWLPPDEDIPTPAEPPITVSELTILRELDPERIYTEQFMVYTHLP
;
A
#
# COMPACT_ATOMS: atom_id res chain seq x y z
N MET A 1 6.20 53.51 -25.26
CA MET A 1 7.00 52.28 -25.39
C MET A 1 7.69 52.02 -24.06
N LEU A 2 7.06 51.25 -23.20
CA LEU A 2 7.66 50.76 -21.96
C LEU A 2 8.55 49.59 -22.36
N ARG A 3 9.86 49.73 -22.24
CA ARG A 3 10.79 48.59 -22.25
C ARG A 3 10.55 47.80 -20.96
N GLU A 4 9.79 46.73 -21.06
CA GLU A 4 9.82 45.69 -20.02
C GLU A 4 11.27 45.20 -19.90
N SER A 5 11.87 45.45 -18.77
CA SER A 5 13.15 44.89 -18.39
C SER A 5 12.96 43.37 -18.29
N PHE A 6 13.44 42.64 -19.27
CA PHE A 6 13.50 41.20 -19.27
C PHE A 6 14.48 40.79 -18.15
N HIS A 7 13.96 40.59 -16.94
CA HIS A 7 14.72 39.87 -15.91
C HIS A 7 14.61 38.40 -16.28
N PRO A 8 15.71 37.70 -16.60
CA PRO A 8 15.66 36.28 -16.83
C PRO A 8 15.11 35.63 -15.56
N GLU A 9 14.06 34.83 -15.70
CA GLU A 9 13.56 34.03 -14.56
C GLU A 9 14.74 33.27 -13.96
N PRO A 10 14.87 33.26 -12.63
CA PRO A 10 15.97 32.56 -11.99
C PRO A 10 15.89 31.06 -12.34
N THR A 11 17.01 30.48 -12.71
CA THR A 11 17.08 29.07 -13.04
C THR A 11 16.52 28.22 -11.88
N LYS A 12 15.62 27.28 -12.24
CA LYS A 12 15.06 26.31 -11.29
C LYS A 12 16.01 25.15 -11.03
N ILE A 13 17.04 24.98 -11.84
CA ILE A 13 18.00 23.89 -11.76
C ILE A 13 19.02 24.19 -10.66
N LEU A 14 19.14 23.28 -9.69
CA LEU A 14 20.12 23.33 -8.60
C LEU A 14 21.13 22.18 -8.75
N PRO A 15 22.31 22.29 -8.11
CA PRO A 15 23.38 21.33 -8.30
C PRO A 15 23.08 19.94 -7.72
N ASP A 16 22.38 19.85 -6.60
CA ASP A 16 22.18 18.61 -5.85
C ASP A 16 20.91 18.67 -4.96
N PRO A 17 20.46 17.52 -4.41
CA PRO A 17 19.29 17.46 -3.53
C PRO A 17 19.44 18.25 -2.23
N ASP A 18 20.63 18.31 -1.65
CA ASP A 18 20.89 19.04 -0.40
C ASP A 18 20.73 20.55 -0.63
N SER A 19 21.17 21.05 -1.79
CA SER A 19 21.00 22.45 -2.22
C SER A 19 19.52 22.84 -2.38
N LEU A 20 18.68 21.93 -2.92
CA LEU A 20 17.22 22.11 -2.98
C LEU A 20 16.65 22.27 -1.57
N VAL A 21 16.99 21.35 -0.68
CA VAL A 21 16.51 21.36 0.71
C VAL A 21 16.97 22.63 1.43
N ARG A 22 18.25 23.00 1.37
CA ARG A 22 18.78 24.24 2.01
C ARG A 22 18.10 25.50 1.49
N LYS A 23 17.79 25.57 0.19
CA LYS A 23 17.20 26.75 -0.43
C LYS A 23 15.72 26.92 -0.07
N PHE A 24 14.94 25.87 -0.03
CA PHE A 24 13.48 25.96 0.02
C PHE A 24 12.85 25.49 1.34
N VAL A 25 13.48 24.59 2.08
CA VAL A 25 12.89 24.06 3.32
C VAL A 25 13.35 24.86 4.53
N ARG A 26 12.43 25.09 5.47
CA ARG A 26 12.68 25.81 6.74
C ARG A 26 12.12 25.02 7.91
N PRO A 27 12.72 25.13 9.11
CA PRO A 27 12.16 24.53 10.33
C PRO A 27 10.68 24.87 10.54
N GLY A 28 9.93 23.93 11.10
CA GLY A 28 8.50 24.05 11.38
C GLY A 28 7.58 23.81 10.21
N MET A 29 8.09 23.64 8.98
CA MET A 29 7.25 23.46 7.79
C MET A 29 6.46 22.15 7.84
N TYR A 30 5.28 22.21 7.22
CA TYR A 30 4.52 21.02 6.81
C TYR A 30 4.93 20.60 5.41
N LEU A 31 5.51 19.38 5.31
CA LEU A 31 6.02 18.78 4.08
C LEU A 31 5.16 17.57 3.67
N HIS A 32 5.05 17.33 2.37
CA HIS A 32 4.49 16.08 1.85
C HIS A 32 5.56 15.33 1.03
N LEU A 33 5.65 14.01 1.23
CA LEU A 33 6.52 13.12 0.46
C LEU A 33 5.65 12.35 -0.53
N ALA A 34 5.70 12.73 -1.78
CA ALA A 34 4.83 12.21 -2.81
C ALA A 34 5.42 11.02 -3.56
N ASN A 35 4.53 10.25 -4.22
CA ASN A 35 4.84 9.12 -5.09
C ASN A 35 5.40 7.90 -4.35
N THR A 36 4.50 7.11 -3.77
CA THR A 36 4.84 5.92 -2.96
C THR A 36 5.67 4.88 -3.71
N MET A 37 5.48 4.73 -5.01
CA MET A 37 6.18 3.73 -5.84
C MET A 37 7.61 4.16 -6.17
N SER A 38 7.81 5.39 -6.67
CA SER A 38 9.13 5.97 -6.95
C SER A 38 9.36 7.13 -6.00
N ARG A 39 9.55 6.81 -4.73
CA ARG A 39 9.62 7.76 -3.61
C ARG A 39 10.81 8.70 -3.77
N PRO A 40 10.71 9.98 -3.31
CA PRO A 40 11.80 10.95 -3.37
C PRO A 40 12.90 10.68 -2.33
N ASN A 41 13.51 9.48 -2.36
CA ASN A 41 14.44 9.04 -1.32
C ASN A 41 15.72 9.88 -1.28
N ALA A 42 16.21 10.34 -2.42
CA ALA A 42 17.32 11.29 -2.46
C ALA A 42 17.03 12.58 -1.67
N LEU A 43 15.78 13.10 -1.75
CA LEU A 43 15.35 14.26 -0.97
C LEU A 43 15.07 13.91 0.50
N ILE A 44 14.58 12.72 0.80
CA ILE A 44 14.40 12.24 2.19
C ILE A 44 15.76 12.20 2.89
N TYR A 45 16.79 11.65 2.24
CA TYR A 45 18.13 11.59 2.79
C TYR A 45 18.77 12.99 2.87
N ALA A 46 18.51 13.85 1.89
CA ALA A 46 18.95 15.26 1.95
C ALA A 46 18.32 16.01 3.15
N LEU A 47 16.99 15.82 3.41
CA LEU A 47 16.36 16.38 4.62
C LEU A 47 17.05 15.91 5.89
N ALA A 48 17.32 14.60 5.98
CA ALA A 48 17.96 14.00 7.14
C ALA A 48 19.41 14.50 7.33
N ARG A 49 20.17 14.71 6.24
CA ARG A 49 21.53 15.30 6.30
C ARG A 49 21.52 16.77 6.69
N VAL A 50 20.66 17.57 6.05
CA VAL A 50 20.65 19.03 6.22
C VAL A 50 20.14 19.44 7.60
N PHE A 51 19.16 18.72 8.15
CA PHE A 51 18.50 19.08 9.39
C PHE A 51 18.77 18.12 10.55
N GLY A 52 19.46 17.00 10.34
CA GLY A 52 19.82 16.06 11.41
C GLY A 52 20.48 16.76 12.59
N GLY A 53 20.01 16.46 13.81
CA GLY A 53 20.50 17.07 15.05
C GLY A 53 20.01 18.50 15.33
N THR A 54 19.28 19.15 14.41
CA THR A 54 18.82 20.55 14.62
C THR A 54 17.40 20.68 15.18
N LYS A 55 16.66 19.58 15.29
CA LYS A 55 15.27 19.52 15.74
C LYS A 55 14.35 20.55 15.04
N PRO A 56 14.19 20.44 13.72
CA PRO A 56 13.42 21.40 12.94
C PRO A 56 11.90 21.25 13.10
N ASP A 57 11.43 20.22 13.83
CA ASP A 57 10.02 20.00 14.17
C ASP A 57 9.08 19.92 12.96
N PHE A 58 9.49 19.23 11.90
CA PHE A 58 8.65 19.06 10.71
C PHE A 58 7.36 18.31 11.00
N THR A 59 6.26 18.74 10.36
CA THR A 59 5.09 17.90 10.11
C THR A 59 5.27 17.28 8.75
N ILE A 60 5.11 15.95 8.63
CA ILE A 60 5.27 15.22 7.37
C ILE A 60 4.02 14.41 7.08
N SER A 61 3.45 14.57 5.88
CA SER A 61 2.48 13.61 5.35
C SER A 61 3.13 12.70 4.30
N VAL A 62 2.78 11.42 4.34
CA VAL A 62 3.27 10.38 3.43
C VAL A 62 2.29 9.21 3.43
N ALA A 63 2.10 8.55 2.29
CA ALA A 63 1.19 7.40 2.21
C ALA A 63 1.62 6.24 3.12
N GLY A 64 2.93 5.95 3.17
CA GLY A 64 3.47 4.91 4.05
C GLY A 64 4.91 5.16 4.47
N LEU A 65 5.22 4.82 5.71
CA LEU A 65 6.56 4.87 6.31
C LEU A 65 7.18 3.47 6.31
N HIS A 66 8.12 3.21 5.43
CA HIS A 66 8.85 1.95 5.37
C HIS A 66 10.23 2.14 4.72
N SER A 67 11.15 1.21 4.93
CA SER A 67 12.51 1.18 4.36
C SER A 67 13.27 2.52 4.46
N SER A 68 13.53 3.20 3.35
CA SER A 68 14.25 4.49 3.32
C SER A 68 13.67 5.58 4.21
N ALA A 69 12.35 5.59 4.42
CA ALA A 69 11.69 6.58 5.28
C ALA A 69 12.05 6.42 6.77
N HIS A 70 12.69 5.31 7.18
CA HIS A 70 13.26 5.18 8.53
C HIS A 70 14.28 6.28 8.85
N ALA A 71 14.96 6.84 7.84
CA ALA A 71 15.86 7.99 8.00
C ALA A 71 15.18 9.19 8.66
N LEU A 72 13.86 9.40 8.44
CA LEU A 72 13.11 10.48 9.07
C LEU A 72 12.98 10.31 10.59
N ALA A 73 12.77 9.09 11.04
CA ALA A 73 12.70 8.78 12.46
C ALA A 73 14.10 8.82 13.13
N LEU A 74 15.10 8.25 12.45
CA LEU A 74 16.47 8.15 12.97
C LEU A 74 17.16 9.51 13.04
N SER A 75 16.86 10.44 12.14
CA SER A 75 17.41 11.79 12.14
C SER A 75 16.78 12.73 13.17
N GLN A 76 15.67 12.35 13.79
CA GLN A 76 14.92 13.13 14.78
C GLN A 76 14.48 14.53 14.29
N ILE A 77 14.20 14.65 12.99
CA ILE A 77 13.77 15.91 12.36
C ILE A 77 12.26 16.11 12.34
N VAL A 78 11.49 15.07 12.66
CA VAL A 78 10.04 15.03 12.54
C VAL A 78 9.39 15.15 13.91
N LYS A 79 8.46 16.09 14.04
CA LYS A 79 7.57 16.22 15.20
C LYS A 79 6.30 15.38 15.04
N LYS A 80 5.68 15.43 13.85
CA LYS A 80 4.41 14.77 13.57
C LYS A 80 4.39 14.13 12.20
N VAL A 81 3.83 12.92 12.10
CA VAL A 81 3.57 12.24 10.84
C VAL A 81 2.06 12.05 10.64
N ILE A 82 1.61 12.31 9.41
CA ILE A 82 0.25 12.05 8.91
C ILE A 82 0.39 10.95 7.85
N THR A 83 -0.12 9.74 8.13
CA THR A 83 0.13 8.58 7.25
C THR A 83 -1.00 7.55 7.31
N GLY A 84 -1.05 6.66 6.32
CA GLY A 84 -1.94 5.50 6.32
C GLY A 84 -1.27 4.21 6.83
N PHE A 85 0.08 4.18 6.85
CA PHE A 85 0.84 2.98 7.15
C PHE A 85 2.23 3.31 7.71
N ALA A 86 2.69 2.55 8.70
CA ALA A 86 4.07 2.62 9.20
C ALA A 86 4.54 1.23 9.65
N GLY A 87 5.57 0.69 8.99
CA GLY A 87 6.09 -0.65 9.26
C GLY A 87 6.80 -1.23 8.05
N ASP A 88 7.07 -2.52 8.08
CA ASP A 88 7.64 -3.24 6.94
C ASP A 88 6.54 -3.56 5.93
N ASN A 89 6.80 -3.42 4.63
CA ASN A 89 5.84 -3.77 3.59
C ASN A 89 6.32 -4.91 2.67
N TYR A 90 7.59 -5.25 2.70
CA TYR A 90 8.18 -6.32 1.90
C TYR A 90 8.82 -7.39 2.79
N PRO A 91 8.63 -8.68 2.49
CA PRO A 91 7.75 -9.25 1.46
C PRO A 91 6.25 -9.17 1.82
N LYS A 92 5.91 -8.94 3.08
CA LYS A 92 4.56 -8.82 3.62
C LYS A 92 4.49 -7.72 4.67
N PRO A 93 3.31 -7.10 4.89
CA PRO A 93 3.14 -6.12 5.94
C PRO A 93 3.47 -6.71 7.32
N GLY A 94 4.20 -5.94 8.11
CA GLY A 94 4.56 -6.32 9.48
C GLY A 94 4.99 -5.13 10.32
N PRO A 95 4.81 -5.22 11.66
CA PRO A 95 5.26 -4.18 12.55
C PRO A 95 6.80 -4.06 12.53
N ASN A 96 7.28 -2.80 12.57
CA ASN A 96 8.70 -2.51 12.77
C ASN A 96 8.89 -1.92 14.16
N SER A 97 9.90 -2.40 14.91
CA SER A 97 10.14 -1.98 16.29
C SER A 97 10.41 -0.47 16.43
N LEU A 98 10.88 0.19 15.37
CA LEU A 98 11.06 1.65 15.33
C LEU A 98 9.73 2.39 15.57
N TYR A 99 8.59 1.78 15.21
CA TYR A 99 7.26 2.38 15.26
C TYR A 99 6.32 1.80 16.31
N GLN A 100 6.78 0.84 17.12
CA GLN A 100 5.89 0.19 18.11
C GLN A 100 5.32 1.14 19.16
N ASP A 101 6.01 2.23 19.46
CA ASP A 101 5.60 3.23 20.43
C ASP A 101 4.92 4.47 19.82
N LEU A 102 4.50 4.41 18.55
CA LEU A 102 3.84 5.53 17.87
C LEU A 102 2.57 6.02 18.58
N LEU A 103 1.80 5.13 19.18
CA LEU A 103 0.60 5.50 19.95
C LEU A 103 0.93 6.27 21.24
N MET A 104 2.18 6.22 21.69
CA MET A 104 2.73 7.02 22.79
C MET A 104 3.50 8.27 22.32
N GLY A 105 3.43 8.59 21.01
CA GLY A 105 4.09 9.76 20.42
C GLY A 105 5.59 9.56 20.19
N LYS A 106 6.09 8.33 20.08
CA LYS A 106 7.51 8.02 19.83
C LYS A 106 7.70 7.17 18.58
N PRO A 107 8.64 7.51 17.69
CA PRO A 107 9.63 8.61 17.74
C PRO A 107 9.06 9.99 17.40
N PHE A 108 7.77 10.09 17.00
CA PHE A 108 7.03 11.33 16.69
C PHE A 108 5.53 11.13 16.91
N GLU A 109 4.76 12.21 16.93
CA GLU A 109 3.32 12.18 16.98
C GLU A 109 2.73 11.55 15.70
N LEU A 110 1.70 10.72 15.85
CA LEU A 110 1.01 10.05 14.75
C LEU A 110 -0.40 10.61 14.54
N GLU A 111 -0.72 10.92 13.29
CA GLU A 111 -2.10 11.10 12.81
C GLU A 111 -2.38 10.06 11.75
N LEU A 112 -3.11 9.00 12.12
CA LEU A 112 -3.33 7.83 11.26
C LEU A 112 -4.63 7.96 10.47
N TRP A 113 -4.58 7.74 9.16
CA TRP A 113 -5.69 7.73 8.22
C TRP A 113 -5.78 6.40 7.47
N SER A 114 -6.85 6.19 6.69
CA SER A 114 -6.80 5.20 5.60
C SER A 114 -6.10 5.81 4.38
N LEU A 115 -5.64 4.97 3.47
CA LEU A 115 -4.88 5.43 2.30
C LEU A 115 -5.71 6.39 1.44
N LEU A 116 -6.94 6.00 1.08
CA LEU A 116 -7.82 6.84 0.25
C LEU A 116 -8.16 8.15 0.96
N THR A 117 -8.50 8.13 2.26
CA THR A 117 -8.89 9.36 2.96
C THR A 117 -7.74 10.35 3.12
N LEU A 118 -6.51 9.87 3.29
CA LEU A 118 -5.32 10.70 3.25
C LEU A 118 -5.22 11.43 1.90
N ILE A 119 -5.41 10.71 0.80
CA ILE A 119 -5.28 11.28 -0.54
C ILE A 119 -6.47 12.15 -0.90
N GLN A 120 -7.68 11.80 -0.51
CA GLN A 120 -8.86 12.66 -0.67
C GLN A 120 -8.67 14.01 0.02
N ARG A 121 -8.02 14.06 1.18
CA ARG A 121 -7.65 15.29 1.86
C ARG A 121 -6.63 16.11 1.05
N LEU A 122 -5.65 15.47 0.41
CA LEU A 122 -4.72 16.13 -0.52
C LEU A 122 -5.44 16.63 -1.77
N MET A 123 -6.38 15.84 -2.33
CA MET A 123 -7.24 16.26 -3.45
C MET A 123 -8.03 17.52 -3.09
N ALA A 124 -8.66 17.55 -1.92
CA ALA A 124 -9.38 18.74 -1.44
C ALA A 124 -8.44 19.96 -1.35
N GLY A 125 -7.22 19.77 -0.85
CA GLY A 125 -6.19 20.81 -0.81
C GLY A 125 -5.77 21.30 -2.19
N ALA A 126 -5.53 20.38 -3.13
CA ALA A 126 -5.16 20.67 -4.51
C ALA A 126 -6.26 21.46 -5.25
N MET A 127 -7.51 21.10 -5.03
CA MET A 127 -8.69 21.74 -5.63
C MET A 127 -9.12 23.02 -4.87
N ARG A 128 -8.47 23.36 -3.75
CA ARG A 128 -8.83 24.46 -2.84
C ARG A 128 -10.27 24.36 -2.33
N LEU A 129 -10.74 23.15 -2.08
CA LEU A 129 -12.05 22.88 -1.52
C LEU A 129 -12.02 23.03 0.02
N PRO A 130 -13.14 23.39 0.66
CA PRO A 130 -13.23 23.41 2.12
C PRO A 130 -13.14 22.02 2.74
N GLY A 131 -13.36 20.97 1.96
CA GLY A 131 -13.25 19.57 2.35
C GLY A 131 -13.81 18.64 1.28
N ILE A 132 -13.83 17.34 1.60
CA ILE A 132 -14.32 16.28 0.71
C ILE A 132 -15.17 15.28 1.49
N ILE A 133 -16.16 14.70 0.82
CA ILE A 133 -17.04 13.67 1.40
C ILE A 133 -16.51 12.29 1.05
N THR A 134 -16.59 11.36 2.00
CA THR A 134 -16.19 9.96 1.81
C THR A 134 -17.12 8.99 2.54
N ASN A 135 -17.17 7.75 2.07
CA ASN A 135 -17.79 6.61 2.75
C ASN A 135 -16.80 5.80 3.59
N SER A 136 -15.50 6.06 3.46
CA SER A 136 -14.46 5.44 4.29
C SER A 136 -14.54 5.93 5.74
N LEU A 137 -13.95 5.17 6.67
CA LEU A 137 -13.86 5.43 8.11
C LEU A 137 -15.16 5.21 8.89
N ILE A 138 -16.32 5.09 8.27
CA ILE A 138 -17.60 4.87 8.96
C ILE A 138 -17.53 3.54 9.73
N GLY A 139 -17.88 3.57 11.01
CA GLY A 139 -17.85 2.38 11.88
C GLY A 139 -16.44 1.93 12.31
N SER A 140 -15.39 2.71 12.01
CA SER A 140 -14.04 2.44 12.48
C SER A 140 -13.58 3.37 13.59
N ASP A 141 -12.64 2.90 14.43
CA ASP A 141 -12.02 3.71 15.48
C ASP A 141 -10.98 4.70 14.89
N LEU A 142 -10.62 4.56 13.62
CA LEU A 142 -9.72 5.50 12.94
C LEU A 142 -10.22 6.94 12.92
N ILE A 143 -11.54 7.13 12.97
CA ILE A 143 -12.15 8.47 12.96
C ILE A 143 -12.22 9.12 14.33
N ALA A 144 -12.17 8.34 15.42
CA ALA A 144 -12.57 8.78 16.76
C ALA A 144 -11.80 10.01 17.26
N ASP A 145 -10.48 10.04 17.13
CA ASP A 145 -9.62 11.15 17.57
C ASP A 145 -9.65 12.38 16.64
N LYS A 146 -10.31 12.26 15.49
CA LYS A 146 -10.39 13.26 14.41
C LYS A 146 -11.73 13.98 14.35
N LEU A 147 -12.75 13.42 15.01
CA LEU A 147 -14.08 14.01 15.05
C LEU A 147 -14.07 15.40 15.68
N GLY A 148 -14.70 16.35 15.00
CA GLY A 148 -14.74 17.75 15.41
C GLY A 148 -13.44 18.54 15.17
N LYS A 149 -12.39 17.91 14.64
CA LYS A 149 -11.08 18.54 14.32
C LYS A 149 -10.81 18.55 12.83
N SER A 150 -10.61 17.37 12.24
CA SER A 150 -10.27 17.17 10.82
C SER A 150 -11.25 16.27 10.09
N ALA A 151 -12.20 15.65 10.81
CA ALA A 151 -13.29 14.88 10.27
C ALA A 151 -14.61 15.22 10.98
N PHE A 152 -15.71 15.14 10.25
CA PHE A 152 -17.07 15.41 10.75
C PHE A 152 -18.02 14.34 10.23
N LEU A 153 -18.81 13.77 11.13
CA LEU A 153 -19.80 12.76 10.82
C LEU A 153 -21.19 13.40 10.70
N TYR A 154 -21.87 13.17 9.62
CA TYR A 154 -23.23 13.65 9.36
C TYR A 154 -24.21 12.48 9.27
N ASN A 155 -25.13 12.42 10.22
CA ASN A 155 -26.21 11.41 10.31
C ASN A 155 -27.49 11.97 9.70
N LYS A 156 -27.54 12.25 8.40
CA LYS A 156 -28.83 12.68 7.82
C LYS A 156 -29.08 12.10 6.47
N PRO A 157 -30.33 11.61 6.24
CA PRO A 157 -30.83 11.54 4.88
C PRO A 157 -30.77 12.98 4.32
N LEU A 158 -30.23 13.13 3.12
CA LEU A 158 -30.37 14.35 2.31
C LEU A 158 -31.86 14.48 1.88
N SER A 159 -32.78 14.58 2.86
CA SER A 159 -34.16 14.93 2.63
C SER A 159 -34.20 16.42 2.34
N GLY A 160 -34.41 16.77 1.10
CA GLY A 160 -34.31 18.14 0.58
C GLY A 160 -33.11 18.34 -0.31
N ASN A 161 -32.75 17.32 -1.11
CA ASN A 161 -31.73 17.43 -2.13
C ASN A 161 -32.13 18.53 -3.14
N PRO A 162 -31.46 19.69 -3.16
CA PRO A 162 -31.76 20.78 -4.10
C PRO A 162 -31.47 20.38 -5.56
N PHE A 163 -30.79 19.23 -5.79
CA PHE A 163 -30.40 18.73 -7.11
C PHE A 163 -31.21 17.49 -7.56
N GLY A 164 -32.33 17.16 -6.88
CA GLY A 164 -33.12 15.95 -7.13
C GLY A 164 -32.59 14.71 -6.42
N PRO A 165 -33.30 13.57 -6.54
CA PRO A 165 -32.78 12.32 -5.98
C PRO A 165 -31.43 12.02 -6.61
N ALA A 166 -30.42 11.79 -5.77
CA ALA A 166 -29.16 11.22 -6.28
C ALA A 166 -29.51 9.96 -7.09
N PRO A 167 -28.91 9.75 -8.28
CA PRO A 167 -29.10 8.51 -8.99
C PRO A 167 -28.82 7.39 -7.99
N GLU A 168 -29.79 6.51 -7.81
CA GLU A 168 -29.58 5.32 -7.00
C GLU A 168 -28.34 4.65 -7.58
N PRO A 169 -27.28 4.38 -6.81
CA PRO A 169 -26.18 3.60 -7.32
C PRO A 169 -26.81 2.32 -7.86
N HIS A 170 -26.46 1.90 -9.06
CA HIS A 170 -26.91 0.66 -9.69
C HIS A 170 -26.37 -0.55 -8.91
N LEU A 171 -26.73 -0.62 -7.65
CA LEU A 171 -26.56 -1.76 -6.79
C LEU A 171 -27.78 -2.63 -7.01
N SER A 172 -27.51 -3.87 -7.41
CA SER A 172 -28.52 -4.90 -7.60
C SER A 172 -29.64 -4.77 -6.57
N THR A 173 -30.87 -4.83 -7.02
CA THR A 173 -32.13 -4.53 -6.33
C THR A 173 -32.40 -5.38 -5.06
N GLU A 174 -31.46 -6.17 -4.57
CA GLU A 174 -31.64 -7.12 -3.47
C GLU A 174 -31.13 -6.63 -2.09
N ASN A 175 -30.49 -5.46 -1.98
CA ASN A 175 -29.92 -4.99 -0.71
C ASN A 175 -30.75 -3.88 -0.04
N LYS A 176 -31.95 -4.24 0.45
CA LYS A 176 -32.75 -3.38 1.35
C LYS A 176 -32.38 -3.51 2.84
N GLY A 177 -31.12 -3.82 3.17
CA GLY A 177 -30.60 -3.68 4.53
C GLY A 177 -30.46 -2.20 4.87
N SER A 178 -30.88 -1.82 6.08
CA SER A 178 -30.75 -0.46 6.63
C SER A 178 -29.28 0.00 6.56
N ARG A 179 -28.87 0.62 5.44
CA ARG A 179 -27.57 1.31 5.40
C ARG A 179 -27.68 2.53 6.29
N ASN A 180 -26.85 2.60 7.31
CA ASN A 180 -26.56 3.85 8.00
C ASN A 180 -26.22 4.88 6.92
N LYS A 181 -27.02 5.96 6.84
CA LYS A 181 -26.84 7.03 5.85
C LYS A 181 -25.77 8.04 6.31
N ASP A 182 -24.83 7.59 7.09
CA ASP A 182 -23.75 8.42 7.60
C ASP A 182 -22.76 8.72 6.47
N ILE A 183 -22.28 9.95 6.43
CA ILE A 183 -21.19 10.39 5.57
C ILE A 183 -20.14 11.07 6.40
N VAL A 184 -18.89 10.96 5.98
CA VAL A 184 -17.76 11.64 6.62
C VAL A 184 -17.31 12.79 5.73
N PHE A 185 -17.25 14.00 6.31
CA PHE A 185 -16.64 15.16 5.69
C PHE A 185 -15.24 15.36 6.25
N LEU A 186 -14.24 15.45 5.37
CA LEU A 186 -12.82 15.55 5.70
C LEU A 186 -12.29 16.92 5.35
N LEU A 187 -11.55 17.57 6.27
CA LEU A 187 -10.83 18.80 5.98
C LEU A 187 -9.60 18.55 5.10
N PRO A 188 -9.21 19.53 4.25
CA PRO A 188 -8.09 19.38 3.33
C PRO A 188 -6.74 19.24 4.04
N LEU A 189 -5.76 18.64 3.35
CA LEU A 189 -4.35 18.73 3.66
C LEU A 189 -3.68 19.72 2.70
N ASN A 190 -2.96 20.68 3.27
CA ASN A 190 -2.31 21.75 2.53
C ASN A 190 -0.82 21.81 2.93
N PRO A 191 0.04 20.90 2.43
CA PRO A 191 1.47 20.99 2.69
C PRO A 191 2.05 22.29 2.16
N GLU A 192 3.06 22.84 2.81
CA GLU A 192 3.74 24.02 2.30
C GLU A 192 4.60 23.66 1.10
N ILE A 193 5.35 22.57 1.19
CA ILE A 193 6.20 22.06 0.11
C ILE A 193 5.96 20.56 -0.05
N THR A 194 5.88 20.10 -1.29
CA THR A 194 5.90 18.69 -1.63
C THR A 194 7.24 18.30 -2.24
N LEU A 195 7.79 17.17 -1.78
CA LEU A 195 8.99 16.54 -2.27
C LEU A 195 8.61 15.44 -3.25
N VAL A 196 9.22 15.42 -4.44
CA VAL A 196 8.89 14.48 -5.53
C VAL A 196 10.16 13.91 -6.14
N HIS A 197 10.10 12.67 -6.60
CA HIS A 197 11.07 12.15 -7.56
C HIS A 197 10.34 11.84 -8.88
N GLY A 198 10.75 12.51 -9.94
CA GLY A 198 10.22 12.34 -11.29
C GLY A 198 11.16 11.54 -12.19
N VAL A 199 10.66 11.13 -13.34
CA VAL A 199 11.46 10.46 -14.37
C VAL A 199 12.29 11.47 -15.13
N VAL A 200 11.60 12.45 -15.73
CA VAL A 200 12.22 13.52 -16.54
C VAL A 200 11.53 14.83 -16.19
N ALA A 201 12.31 15.92 -16.18
CA ALA A 201 11.79 17.26 -16.18
C ALA A 201 12.36 18.05 -17.36
N ASP A 202 11.66 19.10 -17.82
CA ASP A 202 12.28 20.10 -18.68
C ASP A 202 12.87 21.27 -17.87
N GLU A 203 13.59 22.17 -18.54
CA GLU A 203 14.22 23.33 -17.92
C GLU A 203 13.22 24.30 -17.27
N ASP A 204 11.94 24.27 -17.67
CA ASP A 204 10.86 25.05 -17.06
C ASP A 204 10.32 24.37 -15.79
N GLY A 205 10.73 23.14 -15.53
CA GLY A 205 10.30 22.35 -14.38
C GLY A 205 8.98 21.61 -14.59
N ASN A 206 8.54 21.38 -15.83
CA ASN A 206 7.47 20.44 -16.11
C ASN A 206 7.98 19.01 -15.84
N ILE A 207 7.24 18.21 -15.07
CA ILE A 207 7.73 16.91 -14.58
C ILE A 207 6.82 15.77 -15.05
N VAL A 208 7.46 14.70 -15.52
CA VAL A 208 6.85 13.39 -15.76
C VAL A 208 7.12 12.49 -14.57
N LEU A 209 6.06 11.91 -13.98
CA LEU A 209 6.17 10.94 -12.90
C LEU A 209 6.23 9.51 -13.43
N CYS A 210 6.80 8.60 -12.62
CA CYS A 210 6.79 7.18 -12.91
C CYS A 210 5.39 6.59 -12.62
N PRO A 211 4.71 5.99 -13.62
CA PRO A 211 3.43 5.32 -13.38
C PRO A 211 3.63 3.91 -12.76
N PRO A 212 2.66 3.43 -11.94
CA PRO A 212 1.48 4.17 -11.47
C PRO A 212 1.87 5.28 -10.51
N SER A 213 1.13 6.39 -10.55
CA SER A 213 1.51 7.61 -9.84
C SER A 213 1.12 7.63 -8.35
N GLY A 214 0.40 6.61 -7.88
CA GLY A 214 0.00 6.52 -6.47
C GLY A 214 -0.77 7.74 -5.99
N GLU A 215 -0.16 8.54 -5.11
CA GLU A 215 -0.71 9.81 -4.63
C GLU A 215 0.02 11.04 -5.21
N GLY A 216 1.05 10.82 -5.99
CA GLY A 216 2.02 11.85 -6.43
C GLY A 216 1.40 13.11 -7.02
N PRO A 217 0.46 13.04 -7.98
CA PRO A 217 -0.16 14.22 -8.58
C PRO A 217 -0.88 15.09 -7.54
N TRP A 218 -1.65 14.48 -6.67
CA TRP A 218 -2.48 15.18 -5.70
C TRP A 218 -1.64 15.83 -4.60
N GLY A 219 -0.61 15.11 -4.11
CA GLY A 219 0.34 15.67 -3.17
C GLY A 219 1.12 16.86 -3.73
N ALA A 220 1.55 16.78 -4.98
CA ALA A 220 2.24 17.88 -5.66
C ALA A 220 1.35 19.11 -5.85
N LEU A 221 0.10 18.90 -6.31
CA LEU A 221 -0.83 20.00 -6.59
C LEU A 221 -1.39 20.64 -5.30
N ALA A 222 -1.42 19.92 -4.19
CA ALA A 222 -1.84 20.44 -2.88
C ALA A 222 -0.82 21.39 -2.25
N ALA A 223 0.45 21.37 -2.70
CA ALA A 223 1.51 22.21 -2.15
C ALA A 223 1.19 23.70 -2.30
N GLN A 224 1.20 24.43 -1.17
CA GLN A 224 0.86 25.86 -1.13
C GLN A 224 1.96 26.73 -1.71
N LYS A 225 3.22 26.45 -1.36
CA LYS A 225 4.40 27.16 -1.86
C LYS A 225 4.91 26.54 -3.17
N GLY A 226 4.83 25.22 -3.30
CA GLY A 226 5.23 24.50 -4.51
C GLY A 226 5.96 23.20 -4.25
N VAL A 227 6.62 22.71 -5.29
CA VAL A 227 7.28 21.42 -5.35
C VAL A 227 8.79 21.61 -5.47
N ILE A 228 9.57 20.81 -4.74
CA ILE A 228 10.99 20.56 -5.03
C ILE A 228 11.14 19.14 -5.54
N ALA A 229 11.91 18.95 -6.59
CA ALA A 229 11.99 17.67 -7.25
C ALA A 229 13.41 17.22 -7.59
N THR A 230 13.65 15.92 -7.43
CA THR A 230 14.74 15.22 -8.11
C THR A 230 14.20 14.49 -9.32
N VAL A 231 15.00 14.35 -10.37
CA VAL A 231 14.65 13.62 -11.59
C VAL A 231 15.86 12.83 -12.10
N GLU A 232 15.61 11.81 -12.92
CA GLU A 232 16.70 11.04 -13.54
C GLU A 232 17.40 11.85 -14.65
N LYS A 233 16.64 12.74 -15.34
CA LYS A 233 17.16 13.56 -16.45
C LYS A 233 16.41 14.88 -16.56
N ILE A 234 17.14 15.93 -16.94
CA ILE A 234 16.57 17.22 -17.36
C ILE A 234 16.77 17.37 -18.87
N VAL A 235 15.72 17.77 -19.58
CA VAL A 235 15.72 17.97 -21.04
C VAL A 235 15.44 19.43 -21.38
N PRO A 236 15.76 19.88 -22.62
CA PRO A 236 15.46 21.22 -23.05
C PRO A 236 13.97 21.59 -22.95
N ARG A 237 13.70 22.87 -22.82
CA ARG A 237 12.35 23.43 -22.80
C ARG A 237 11.52 22.93 -23.99
N GLY A 238 10.28 22.44 -23.70
CA GLY A 238 9.36 21.97 -24.72
C GLY A 238 9.69 20.61 -25.33
N ALA A 239 10.69 19.89 -24.81
CA ALA A 239 11.03 18.55 -25.29
C ALA A 239 10.11 17.44 -24.73
N LEU A 240 9.33 17.74 -23.69
CA LEU A 240 8.40 16.76 -23.10
C LEU A 240 7.08 16.71 -23.87
N PRO A 241 6.54 15.52 -24.18
CA PRO A 241 5.17 15.36 -24.62
C PRO A 241 4.20 15.92 -23.57
N PRO A 242 3.33 16.90 -23.91
CA PRO A 242 2.50 17.58 -22.93
C PRO A 242 1.52 16.64 -22.21
N GLU A 243 1.07 15.57 -22.85
CA GLU A 243 0.19 14.55 -22.29
C GLU A 243 0.84 13.71 -21.19
N LEU A 244 2.17 13.70 -21.08
CA LEU A 244 2.91 12.98 -20.04
C LEU A 244 3.25 13.88 -18.84
N VAL A 245 3.12 15.19 -18.98
CA VAL A 245 3.41 16.14 -17.90
C VAL A 245 2.34 16.04 -16.82
N VAL A 246 2.75 15.63 -15.62
CA VAL A 246 1.87 15.47 -14.46
C VAL A 246 1.93 16.71 -13.55
N ILE A 247 3.14 17.28 -13.39
CA ILE A 247 3.35 18.46 -12.54
C ILE A 247 3.81 19.61 -13.45
N PRO A 248 2.99 20.66 -13.60
CA PRO A 248 3.37 21.80 -14.43
C PRO A 248 4.47 22.65 -13.78
N GLY A 249 5.40 23.15 -14.57
CA GLY A 249 6.55 23.93 -14.12
C GLY A 249 6.20 25.13 -13.23
N GLY A 250 5.03 25.75 -13.44
CA GLY A 250 4.55 26.85 -12.58
C GLY A 250 4.35 26.46 -11.11
N LYS A 251 4.27 25.17 -10.79
CA LYS A 251 4.20 24.64 -9.41
C LYS A 251 5.57 24.28 -8.84
N VAL A 252 6.62 24.26 -9.64
CA VAL A 252 7.93 23.75 -9.25
C VAL A 252 8.86 24.91 -8.86
N LEU A 253 9.38 24.84 -7.64
CA LEU A 253 10.32 25.80 -7.05
C LEU A 253 11.76 25.53 -7.50
N GLY A 254 12.11 24.25 -7.63
CA GLY A 254 13.45 23.85 -8.05
C GLY A 254 13.53 22.37 -8.37
N ILE A 255 14.47 22.04 -9.27
CA ILE A 255 14.76 20.68 -9.72
C ILE A 255 16.25 20.41 -9.71
N THR A 256 16.63 19.14 -9.56
CA THR A 256 17.99 18.66 -9.76
C THR A 256 18.00 17.25 -10.32
N VAL A 257 19.07 16.89 -11.02
CA VAL A 257 19.31 15.51 -11.45
C VAL A 257 19.79 14.70 -10.24
N ALA A 258 19.14 13.57 -9.98
CA ALA A 258 19.58 12.58 -9.00
C ALA A 258 19.27 11.19 -9.57
N LYS A 259 20.19 10.62 -10.32
CA LYS A 259 20.07 9.25 -10.84
C LYS A 259 19.86 8.28 -9.68
N PHE A 260 18.99 7.27 -9.86
CA PHE A 260 18.59 6.38 -8.77
C PHE A 260 17.98 7.11 -7.57
N GLY A 261 17.35 8.27 -7.78
CA GLY A 261 16.82 9.09 -6.70
C GLY A 261 15.63 8.48 -5.95
N ALA A 262 15.01 7.43 -6.51
CA ALA A 262 13.99 6.64 -5.84
C ALA A 262 14.57 5.43 -5.07
N HIS A 263 15.85 5.04 -5.28
CA HIS A 263 16.44 3.89 -4.59
C HIS A 263 16.23 3.97 -3.07
N PRO A 264 15.80 2.92 -2.36
CA PRO A 264 15.71 1.51 -2.77
C PRO A 264 14.40 1.09 -3.47
N GLN A 265 13.47 2.02 -3.71
CA GLN A 265 12.32 1.76 -4.57
C GLN A 265 12.72 1.81 -6.05
N SER A 266 11.90 1.19 -6.88
CA SER A 266 12.11 1.13 -8.32
C SER A 266 11.68 2.41 -9.05
N LEU A 267 12.22 2.59 -10.26
CA LEU A 267 11.72 3.53 -11.25
C LEU A 267 11.74 2.86 -12.62
N ARG A 268 10.60 2.78 -13.29
CA ARG A 268 10.48 2.19 -14.61
C ARG A 268 9.70 3.08 -15.56
N VAL A 269 10.24 3.20 -16.77
CA VAL A 269 9.65 4.05 -17.83
C VAL A 269 9.16 3.13 -18.94
N HIS A 270 8.24 2.26 -18.61
CA HIS A 270 7.79 1.25 -19.55
C HIS A 270 7.03 1.90 -20.73
N GLY A 271 7.44 1.55 -21.96
CA GLY A 271 6.83 2.07 -23.18
C GLY A 271 7.22 3.50 -23.57
N LEU A 272 8.04 4.19 -22.78
CA LEU A 272 8.47 5.57 -23.07
C LEU A 272 9.94 5.68 -23.50
N GLN A 273 10.70 4.57 -23.48
CA GLN A 273 12.14 4.56 -23.75
C GLN A 273 12.48 5.04 -25.17
N ASP A 274 11.57 4.81 -26.12
CA ASP A 274 11.76 5.19 -27.53
C ASP A 274 11.50 6.70 -27.80
N LEU A 275 10.97 7.41 -26.81
CA LEU A 275 10.77 8.85 -26.94
C LEU A 275 12.09 9.59 -26.64
N PRO A 276 12.50 10.59 -27.47
CA PRO A 276 13.78 11.29 -27.33
C PRO A 276 14.02 11.89 -25.94
N ALA A 277 12.97 12.37 -25.29
CA ALA A 277 13.06 12.93 -23.94
C ALA A 277 13.53 11.91 -22.90
N PHE A 278 13.28 10.61 -23.12
CA PHE A 278 13.59 9.52 -22.18
C PHE A 278 14.86 8.75 -22.57
N GLU A 279 15.47 9.07 -23.68
CA GLU A 279 16.74 8.46 -24.10
C GLU A 279 17.81 8.61 -23.01
N GLY A 280 18.47 7.49 -22.64
CA GLY A 280 19.49 7.45 -21.60
C GLY A 280 18.97 7.55 -20.16
N VAL A 281 17.65 7.50 -19.93
CA VAL A 281 17.08 7.32 -18.60
C VAL A 281 17.23 5.85 -18.21
N GLU A 282 17.98 5.60 -17.14
CA GLU A 282 18.14 4.25 -16.59
C GLU A 282 16.90 3.89 -15.77
N THR A 283 16.22 2.79 -16.14
CA THR A 283 15.17 2.19 -15.33
C THR A 283 15.80 1.15 -14.40
N TYR A 284 15.29 1.05 -13.18
CA TYR A 284 15.83 0.13 -12.17
C TYR A 284 14.73 -0.47 -11.32
N MET A 285 15.04 -1.61 -10.71
CA MET A 285 14.13 -2.40 -9.89
C MET A 285 14.23 -2.02 -8.43
N ASP A 286 13.25 -2.52 -7.63
CA ASP A 286 13.33 -2.47 -6.18
C ASP A 286 14.57 -3.21 -5.67
N ASP A 287 15.31 -2.58 -4.78
CA ASP A 287 16.40 -3.24 -4.04
C ASP A 287 15.88 -3.86 -2.75
N TYR A 288 15.30 -5.05 -2.90
CA TYR A 288 14.71 -5.77 -1.77
C TYR A 288 15.73 -6.15 -0.69
N GLU A 289 16.97 -6.37 -1.06
CA GLU A 289 18.04 -6.66 -0.09
C GLU A 289 18.30 -5.43 0.78
N PHE A 290 18.42 -4.25 0.16
CA PHE A 290 18.59 -3.00 0.90
C PHE A 290 17.37 -2.68 1.76
N GLN A 291 16.15 -2.90 1.26
CA GLN A 291 14.93 -2.69 2.03
C GLN A 291 14.87 -3.61 3.25
N LYS A 292 15.21 -4.90 3.11
CA LYS A 292 15.29 -5.85 4.22
C LYS A 292 16.36 -5.43 5.23
N GLU A 293 17.53 -5.01 4.76
CA GLU A 293 18.62 -4.53 5.62
C GLU A 293 18.21 -3.30 6.43
N ALA A 294 17.57 -2.31 5.79
CA ALA A 294 17.06 -1.12 6.45
C ALA A 294 16.02 -1.48 7.52
N ASN A 295 15.06 -2.34 7.19
CA ASN A 295 14.01 -2.79 8.11
C ASN A 295 14.57 -3.53 9.32
N GLN A 296 15.49 -4.49 9.10
CA GLN A 296 16.14 -5.24 10.16
C GLN A 296 17.05 -4.36 11.04
N SER A 297 17.72 -3.40 10.42
CA SER A 297 18.58 -2.46 11.13
C SER A 297 17.78 -1.52 12.03
N ALA A 298 16.65 -1.01 11.53
CA ALA A 298 15.78 -0.09 12.27
C ALA A 298 15.29 -0.67 13.61
N GLY A 299 15.16 -1.99 13.69
CA GLY A 299 14.75 -2.70 14.91
C GLY A 299 15.78 -2.79 16.03
N ILE A 300 17.05 -2.50 15.76
CA ILE A 300 18.16 -2.67 16.71
C ILE A 300 18.95 -1.35 16.79
N PRO A 301 18.92 -0.62 17.93
CA PRO A 301 19.47 0.74 18.02
C PRO A 301 20.89 0.91 17.47
N ALA A 302 21.81 -0.02 17.80
CA ALA A 302 23.19 0.05 17.32
C ALA A 302 23.31 -0.18 15.79
N LYS A 303 22.46 -1.05 15.22
CA LYS A 303 22.42 -1.27 13.77
C LYS A 303 21.74 -0.12 13.06
N ALA A 304 20.69 0.44 13.65
CA ALA A 304 19.98 1.61 13.13
C ALA A 304 20.91 2.83 13.04
N ASP A 305 21.68 3.11 14.10
CA ASP A 305 22.68 4.18 14.12
C ASP A 305 23.76 3.97 13.06
N ARG A 306 24.28 2.74 12.93
CA ARG A 306 25.27 2.39 11.91
C ARG A 306 24.72 2.58 10.51
N TRP A 307 23.53 2.02 10.20
CA TRP A 307 22.88 2.15 8.90
C TRP A 307 22.62 3.62 8.54
N TYR A 308 22.10 4.40 9.50
CA TYR A 308 21.84 5.83 9.31
C TYR A 308 23.12 6.61 9.04
N LYS A 309 24.21 6.33 9.76
CA LYS A 309 25.51 6.97 9.53
C LYS A 309 26.07 6.60 8.16
N GLU A 310 26.07 5.34 7.82
CA GLU A 310 26.63 4.82 6.58
C GLU A 310 25.91 5.37 5.34
N PHE A 311 24.60 5.25 5.29
CA PHE A 311 23.84 5.56 4.07
C PHE A 311 23.21 6.96 4.04
N VAL A 312 23.15 7.66 5.15
CA VAL A 312 22.44 8.94 5.23
C VAL A 312 23.31 10.08 5.74
N SER A 313 23.74 10.06 7.00
CA SER A 313 24.33 11.25 7.63
C SER A 313 25.78 11.51 7.26
N LEU A 314 26.58 10.49 7.00
CA LEU A 314 27.99 10.58 6.61
C LEU A 314 28.22 10.37 5.11
N ALA A 315 27.15 10.15 4.35
CA ALA A 315 27.26 9.92 2.91
C ALA A 315 27.73 11.15 2.10
N GLY A 316 27.90 12.31 2.72
CA GLY A 316 28.38 13.52 2.02
C GLY A 316 27.35 14.15 1.10
N GLY A 317 26.62 13.35 0.32
CA GLY A 317 25.61 13.74 -0.64
C GLY A 317 25.00 12.55 -1.35
N HIS A 318 24.26 12.81 -2.43
CA HIS A 318 23.63 11.74 -3.20
C HIS A 318 24.64 10.94 -4.04
N SER A 319 25.68 11.58 -4.56
CA SER A 319 26.74 10.92 -5.35
C SER A 319 27.51 9.91 -4.49
N GLU A 320 27.90 10.33 -3.30
CA GLU A 320 28.64 9.48 -2.35
C GLU A 320 27.77 8.32 -1.85
N TYR A 321 26.47 8.54 -1.70
CA TYR A 321 25.51 7.45 -1.42
C TYR A 321 25.54 6.38 -2.52
N LEU A 322 25.52 6.78 -3.79
CA LEU A 322 25.61 5.84 -4.91
C LEU A 322 26.95 5.12 -4.97
N GLU A 323 28.05 5.81 -4.64
CA GLU A 323 29.38 5.19 -4.52
C GLU A 323 29.40 4.10 -3.45
N GLN A 324 28.77 4.32 -2.30
CA GLN A 324 28.64 3.34 -1.21
C GLN A 324 27.82 2.12 -1.61
N LEU A 325 26.75 2.29 -2.40
CA LEU A 325 25.98 1.18 -2.96
C LEU A 325 26.83 0.32 -3.91
N GLY A 326 27.76 0.94 -4.62
CA GLY A 326 28.67 0.31 -5.54
C GLY A 326 28.09 0.03 -6.92
N SER A 327 28.94 0.16 -7.94
CA SER A 327 28.52 0.04 -9.35
C SER A 327 27.95 -1.33 -9.72
N VAL A 328 28.41 -2.40 -9.08
CA VAL A 328 27.91 -3.76 -9.31
C VAL A 328 26.45 -3.89 -8.89
N ARG A 329 26.10 -3.38 -7.70
CA ARG A 329 24.72 -3.38 -7.20
C ARG A 329 23.82 -2.55 -8.09
N LEU A 330 24.21 -1.33 -8.40
CA LEU A 330 23.43 -0.44 -9.27
C LEU A 330 23.19 -1.06 -10.66
N ARG A 331 24.24 -1.64 -11.28
CA ARG A 331 24.09 -2.34 -12.56
C ARG A 331 23.12 -3.52 -12.48
N ARG A 332 23.15 -4.31 -11.39
CA ARG A 332 22.23 -5.41 -11.18
C ARG A 332 20.77 -4.93 -11.16
N LEU A 333 20.50 -3.79 -10.52
CA LEU A 333 19.17 -3.22 -10.45
C LEU A 333 18.63 -2.75 -11.81
N THR A 334 19.49 -2.37 -12.77
CA THR A 334 19.06 -1.99 -14.12
C THR A 334 18.77 -3.18 -15.03
N MET A 335 19.11 -4.39 -14.59
CA MET A 335 18.86 -5.62 -15.36
C MET A 335 17.48 -6.18 -15.00
N THR A 336 16.61 -6.37 -15.99
CA THR A 336 15.39 -7.14 -15.76
C THR A 336 15.79 -8.58 -15.42
N PRO A 337 15.31 -9.13 -14.29
CA PRO A 337 15.59 -10.53 -13.98
C PRO A 337 15.07 -11.41 -15.10
N PRO A 338 15.75 -12.50 -15.45
CA PRO A 338 15.20 -13.46 -16.38
C PRO A 338 13.89 -13.98 -15.79
N GLU A 339 12.86 -14.15 -16.63
CA GLU A 339 11.69 -14.92 -16.24
C GLU A 339 12.20 -16.32 -15.92
N HIS A 340 12.24 -16.64 -14.65
CA HIS A 340 12.79 -17.92 -14.23
C HIS A 340 11.93 -19.05 -14.76
N ASN A 341 12.48 -19.85 -15.67
CA ASN A 341 12.06 -21.22 -15.89
C ASN A 341 12.50 -22.06 -14.67
N LEU A 342 12.03 -21.66 -13.48
CA LEU A 342 12.29 -22.40 -12.27
C LEU A 342 11.55 -23.71 -12.38
N ARG A 343 12.29 -24.83 -12.32
CA ARG A 343 11.70 -26.14 -12.17
C ARG A 343 10.89 -26.13 -10.87
N VAL A 344 9.57 -26.20 -11.01
CA VAL A 344 8.70 -26.50 -9.89
C VAL A 344 9.17 -27.82 -9.30
N PRO A 345 9.46 -27.92 -8.00
CA PRO A 345 9.81 -29.19 -7.37
C PRO A 345 8.75 -30.23 -7.71
N GLU A 346 9.15 -31.38 -8.25
CA GLU A 346 8.25 -32.42 -8.77
C GLU A 346 7.51 -33.20 -7.68
N ASP A 347 7.65 -32.89 -6.39
CA ASP A 347 6.92 -33.62 -5.36
C ASP A 347 5.57 -32.97 -5.02
N PRO A 348 4.47 -33.40 -5.69
CA PRO A 348 3.13 -32.88 -5.43
C PRO A 348 2.50 -33.42 -4.15
N LYS A 349 3.22 -34.25 -3.36
CA LYS A 349 2.65 -35.01 -2.26
C LYS A 349 2.62 -34.26 -0.93
N THR A 350 3.38 -33.17 -0.78
CA THR A 350 3.41 -32.42 0.49
C THR A 350 2.87 -31.01 0.28
N VAL A 351 1.65 -30.77 0.73
CA VAL A 351 1.04 -29.46 0.84
C VAL A 351 1.32 -28.92 2.25
N ASN A 352 1.77 -27.67 2.37
CA ASN A 352 1.90 -27.05 3.70
C ASN A 352 0.69 -26.16 4.04
N ASP A 353 0.52 -25.78 5.30
CA ASP A 353 -0.59 -24.96 5.78
C ASP A 353 -0.77 -23.63 5.02
N SER A 354 0.33 -23.00 4.57
CA SER A 354 0.27 -21.75 3.84
C SER A 354 -0.24 -21.96 2.41
N GLU A 355 0.24 -22.99 1.74
CA GLU A 355 -0.25 -23.41 0.41
C GLU A 355 -1.73 -23.78 0.48
N GLN A 356 -2.12 -24.58 1.50
CA GLN A 356 -3.50 -24.98 1.72
C GLN A 356 -4.41 -23.77 1.91
N MET A 357 -4.05 -22.83 2.78
CA MET A 357 -4.80 -21.60 3.00
C MET A 357 -4.97 -20.78 1.71
N ILE A 358 -3.91 -20.59 0.94
CA ILE A 358 -3.94 -19.81 -0.30
C ILE A 358 -4.86 -20.48 -1.34
N ILE A 359 -4.81 -21.81 -1.46
CA ILE A 359 -5.67 -22.56 -2.40
C ILE A 359 -7.14 -22.50 -1.95
N LEU A 360 -7.43 -22.67 -0.66
CA LEU A 360 -8.78 -22.51 -0.13
C LEU A 360 -9.33 -21.10 -0.40
N ALA A 361 -8.48 -20.09 -0.22
CA ALA A 361 -8.86 -18.70 -0.54
C ALA A 361 -9.08 -18.51 -2.06
N ALA A 362 -8.27 -19.12 -2.91
CA ALA A 362 -8.49 -19.09 -4.35
C ALA A 362 -9.84 -19.73 -4.74
N ARG A 363 -10.21 -20.85 -4.12
CA ARG A 363 -11.54 -21.50 -4.30
C ARG A 363 -12.67 -20.58 -3.84
N ALA A 364 -12.52 -19.90 -2.69
CA ALA A 364 -13.48 -18.93 -2.20
C ALA A 364 -13.70 -17.77 -3.18
N ILE A 365 -12.60 -17.23 -3.72
CA ILE A 365 -12.62 -16.18 -4.75
C ILE A 365 -13.35 -16.69 -6.01
N MET A 366 -12.99 -17.87 -6.51
CA MET A 366 -13.63 -18.46 -7.69
C MET A 366 -15.14 -18.67 -7.50
N GLU A 367 -15.56 -19.15 -6.32
CA GLU A 367 -16.98 -19.31 -5.99
C GLU A 367 -17.71 -17.95 -6.06
N LYS A 368 -17.16 -16.92 -5.41
CA LYS A 368 -17.75 -15.58 -5.43
C LYS A 368 -17.82 -14.99 -6.84
N ILE A 369 -16.75 -15.11 -7.65
CA ILE A 369 -16.74 -14.63 -9.04
C ILE A 369 -17.80 -15.37 -9.90
N LYS A 370 -17.97 -16.68 -9.72
CA LYS A 370 -18.94 -17.48 -10.47
C LYS A 370 -20.41 -17.22 -10.06
N THR A 371 -20.63 -16.77 -8.82
CA THR A 371 -21.97 -16.56 -8.26
C THR A 371 -22.42 -15.10 -8.27
N HIS A 372 -21.51 -14.16 -8.46
CA HIS A 372 -21.77 -12.73 -8.47
C HIS A 372 -21.11 -12.06 -9.69
N SER A 373 -21.58 -10.87 -10.05
CA SER A 373 -21.10 -10.15 -11.25
C SER A 373 -19.81 -9.36 -11.02
N TYR A 374 -18.87 -9.86 -10.21
CA TYR A 374 -17.60 -9.16 -10.00
C TYR A 374 -16.75 -9.12 -11.28
N LYS A 375 -16.21 -7.96 -11.58
CA LYS A 375 -15.32 -7.70 -12.74
C LYS A 375 -13.85 -7.61 -12.36
N THR A 376 -13.60 -7.27 -11.09
CA THR A 376 -12.25 -7.06 -10.57
C THR A 376 -12.03 -7.74 -9.23
N ILE A 377 -10.77 -8.06 -8.93
CA ILE A 377 -10.32 -8.50 -7.61
C ILE A 377 -9.28 -7.50 -7.14
N LEU A 378 -9.55 -6.79 -6.04
CA LEU A 378 -8.50 -6.02 -5.39
C LEU A 378 -7.72 -6.91 -4.43
N ALA A 379 -6.42 -6.98 -4.64
CA ALA A 379 -5.53 -7.83 -3.85
C ALA A 379 -4.70 -7.03 -2.84
N GLY A 380 -4.68 -7.49 -1.58
CA GLY A 380 -3.76 -7.02 -0.55
C GLY A 380 -2.47 -7.84 -0.52
N ILE A 381 -1.39 -7.27 0.00
CA ILE A 381 -0.06 -7.91 0.05
C ILE A 381 -0.09 -9.22 0.86
N GLY A 382 0.66 -10.23 0.43
CA GLY A 382 0.87 -11.50 1.14
C GLY A 382 0.03 -12.65 0.57
N ALA A 383 -0.49 -13.52 1.42
CA ALA A 383 -1.31 -14.67 1.00
C ALA A 383 -2.53 -14.23 0.16
N ALA A 384 -3.05 -13.03 0.40
CA ALA A 384 -4.19 -12.49 -0.30
C ALA A 384 -3.94 -12.29 -1.81
N HIS A 385 -2.83 -11.65 -2.22
CA HIS A 385 -2.54 -11.51 -3.65
C HIS A 385 -2.14 -12.83 -4.31
N MET A 386 -1.50 -13.73 -3.59
CA MET A 386 -1.21 -15.07 -4.09
C MET A 386 -2.50 -15.85 -4.37
N ALA A 387 -3.49 -15.74 -3.48
CA ALA A 387 -4.81 -16.33 -3.68
C ALA A 387 -5.55 -15.69 -4.87
N ALA A 388 -5.50 -14.36 -5.03
CA ALA A 388 -6.11 -13.65 -6.14
C ALA A 388 -5.51 -14.06 -7.50
N TRP A 389 -4.19 -14.16 -7.61
CA TRP A 389 -3.53 -14.62 -8.84
C TRP A 389 -3.77 -16.10 -9.13
N THR A 390 -3.72 -16.95 -8.09
CA THR A 390 -4.07 -18.38 -8.25
C THR A 390 -5.49 -18.54 -8.74
N ALA A 391 -6.45 -17.82 -8.15
CA ALA A 391 -7.85 -17.82 -8.59
C ALA A 391 -8.01 -17.30 -10.02
N SER A 392 -7.35 -16.20 -10.37
CA SER A 392 -7.37 -15.63 -11.72
C SER A 392 -6.88 -16.64 -12.78
N LYS A 393 -5.78 -17.37 -12.49
CA LYS A 393 -5.24 -18.41 -13.36
C LYS A 393 -6.15 -19.62 -13.49
N LEU A 394 -6.80 -20.04 -12.41
CA LEU A 394 -7.78 -21.14 -12.44
C LEU A 394 -9.04 -20.74 -13.21
N LEU A 395 -9.56 -19.52 -12.99
CA LEU A 395 -10.71 -18.97 -13.73
C LEU A 395 -10.42 -18.85 -15.22
N GLU A 396 -9.20 -18.46 -15.61
CA GLU A 396 -8.79 -18.38 -17.00
C GLU A 396 -8.87 -19.76 -17.70
N LYS A 397 -8.52 -20.87 -17.00
CA LYS A 397 -8.73 -22.24 -17.50
C LYS A 397 -10.21 -22.58 -17.70
N ASP A 398 -11.10 -22.00 -16.89
CA ASP A 398 -12.55 -22.16 -17.02
C ASP A 398 -13.15 -21.17 -18.06
N GLY A 399 -12.32 -20.41 -18.77
CA GLY A 399 -12.77 -19.42 -19.77
C GLY A 399 -13.28 -18.11 -19.17
N ILE A 400 -13.13 -17.89 -17.87
CA ILE A 400 -13.57 -16.69 -17.16
C ILE A 400 -12.39 -15.72 -17.01
N LYS A 401 -12.51 -14.51 -17.54
CA LYS A 401 -11.51 -13.45 -17.39
C LYS A 401 -11.88 -12.53 -16.26
N ILE A 402 -10.95 -12.27 -15.35
CA ILE A 402 -11.09 -11.34 -14.22
C ILE A 402 -9.84 -10.46 -14.12
N SER A 403 -10.01 -9.17 -13.84
CA SER A 403 -8.90 -8.24 -13.69
C SER A 403 -8.45 -8.18 -12.23
N VAL A 404 -7.16 -8.44 -11.97
CA VAL A 404 -6.57 -8.19 -10.66
C VAL A 404 -6.06 -6.75 -10.61
N VAL A 405 -6.35 -6.06 -9.51
CA VAL A 405 -5.99 -4.66 -9.30
C VAL A 405 -5.28 -4.50 -7.96
N SER A 406 -4.46 -3.46 -7.82
CA SER A 406 -3.86 -3.09 -6.54
C SER A 406 -4.07 -1.60 -6.23
N GLU A 407 -4.11 -1.27 -4.96
CA GLU A 407 -4.49 0.04 -4.43
C GLU A 407 -3.63 1.21 -4.96
N LEU A 408 -2.37 0.96 -5.36
CA LEU A 408 -1.46 2.01 -5.80
C LEU A 408 -1.62 2.45 -7.26
N GLY A 409 -2.58 1.89 -8.00
CA GLY A 409 -2.89 2.34 -9.36
C GLY A 409 -2.70 1.29 -10.45
N PHE A 410 -2.46 0.02 -10.12
CA PHE A 410 -2.38 -1.06 -11.11
C PHE A 410 -3.76 -1.64 -11.40
N TYR A 411 -4.11 -1.76 -12.68
CA TYR A 411 -5.35 -2.37 -13.13
C TYR A 411 -5.08 -3.44 -14.20
N GLY A 412 -5.65 -4.63 -14.01
CA GLY A 412 -5.47 -5.76 -14.93
C GLY A 412 -4.04 -6.29 -14.93
N MET A 413 -3.38 -6.24 -13.76
CA MET A 413 -2.01 -6.70 -13.60
C MET A 413 -1.89 -8.21 -13.70
N LYS A 414 -0.77 -8.67 -14.24
CA LYS A 414 -0.39 -10.07 -14.26
C LYS A 414 0.90 -10.26 -13.46
N PRO A 415 1.03 -11.38 -12.73
CA PRO A 415 2.23 -11.63 -11.95
C PRO A 415 3.44 -11.83 -12.86
N PHE A 416 4.53 -11.17 -12.54
CA PHE A 416 5.82 -11.42 -13.19
C PHE A 416 6.53 -12.57 -12.45
N ARG A 417 6.89 -13.64 -13.15
CA ARG A 417 7.60 -14.79 -12.57
C ARG A 417 8.99 -14.35 -12.09
N GLY A 418 9.31 -14.61 -10.83
CA GLY A 418 10.57 -14.19 -10.20
C GLY A 418 10.52 -12.89 -9.41
N ASP A 419 9.45 -12.10 -9.56
CA ASP A 419 9.13 -10.99 -8.66
C ASP A 419 7.61 -10.84 -8.53
N VAL A 420 7.03 -11.58 -7.61
CA VAL A 420 5.58 -11.60 -7.36
C VAL A 420 5.16 -10.64 -6.25
N PHE A 421 6.01 -9.72 -5.83
CA PHE A 421 5.61 -8.69 -4.88
C PHE A 421 4.51 -7.81 -5.49
N LEU A 422 3.41 -7.63 -4.76
CA LEU A 422 2.20 -6.97 -5.30
C LEU A 422 2.46 -5.60 -5.94
N PHE A 423 3.40 -4.85 -5.39
CA PHE A 423 3.75 -3.51 -5.88
C PHE A 423 5.01 -3.47 -6.75
N SER A 424 5.50 -4.62 -7.20
CA SER A 424 6.62 -4.62 -8.14
C SER A 424 6.25 -3.90 -9.43
N GLN A 425 7.09 -2.96 -9.84
CA GLN A 425 6.89 -2.27 -11.12
C GLN A 425 7.15 -3.17 -12.35
N LEU A 426 7.62 -4.42 -12.16
CA LEU A 426 7.70 -5.40 -13.24
C LEU A 426 6.32 -5.78 -13.78
N HIS A 427 5.28 -5.66 -12.96
CA HIS A 427 3.89 -5.91 -13.40
C HIS A 427 3.36 -4.86 -14.36
N THR A 428 3.95 -3.66 -14.43
CA THR A 428 3.47 -2.55 -15.28
C THR A 428 3.38 -2.93 -16.75
N LYS A 429 4.26 -3.83 -17.22
CA LYS A 429 4.30 -4.29 -18.59
C LYS A 429 3.00 -4.95 -19.06
N GLU A 430 2.35 -5.68 -18.16
CA GLU A 430 1.17 -6.49 -18.46
C GLU A 430 -0.13 -5.84 -17.94
N CYS A 431 -0.06 -4.63 -17.38
CA CYS A 431 -1.24 -3.90 -16.92
C CYS A 431 -2.07 -3.37 -18.10
N SER A 432 -3.39 -3.38 -17.93
CA SER A 432 -4.32 -2.74 -18.88
C SER A 432 -4.43 -1.24 -18.65
N MET A 433 -4.18 -0.78 -17.40
CA MET A 433 -4.15 0.64 -17.04
C MET A 433 -3.18 0.86 -15.87
N LEU A 434 -2.45 1.96 -15.91
CA LEU A 434 -1.66 2.49 -14.80
C LEU A 434 -2.26 3.84 -14.41
N SER A 435 -2.65 3.99 -13.15
CA SER A 435 -3.40 5.14 -12.67
C SER A 435 -2.90 5.61 -11.29
N ASP A 436 -3.81 6.02 -10.44
CA ASP A 436 -3.57 6.51 -9.09
C ASP A 436 -4.48 5.83 -8.04
N VAL A 437 -4.23 6.11 -6.77
CA VAL A 437 -5.02 5.55 -5.66
C VAL A 437 -6.50 5.96 -5.71
N PRO A 438 -6.87 7.24 -5.95
CA PRO A 438 -8.28 7.62 -6.08
C PRO A 438 -9.02 6.89 -7.19
N SER A 439 -8.38 6.64 -8.31
CA SER A 439 -8.98 5.89 -9.42
C SER A 439 -9.27 4.43 -9.01
N ILE A 440 -8.38 3.78 -8.28
CA ILE A 440 -8.60 2.39 -7.84
C ILE A 440 -9.54 2.35 -6.64
N LEU A 441 -9.14 2.91 -5.50
CA LEU A 441 -9.91 2.78 -4.26
C LEU A 441 -11.20 3.61 -4.26
N GLY A 442 -11.21 4.73 -4.97
CA GLY A 442 -12.35 5.64 -5.00
C GLY A 442 -13.37 5.37 -6.10
N THR A 443 -12.99 4.67 -7.19
CA THR A 443 -13.89 4.42 -8.33
C THR A 443 -14.03 2.95 -8.70
N ILE A 444 -12.92 2.23 -8.91
CA ILE A 444 -12.96 0.82 -9.36
C ILE A 444 -13.45 -0.11 -8.24
N VAL A 445 -12.96 0.06 -7.02
CA VAL A 445 -13.29 -0.81 -5.89
C VAL A 445 -14.78 -0.72 -5.50
N PRO A 446 -15.43 0.45 -5.49
CA PRO A 446 -16.87 0.54 -5.25
C PRO A 446 -17.75 -0.11 -6.32
N ASP A 447 -17.22 -0.40 -7.51
CA ASP A 447 -17.95 -0.92 -8.66
C ASP A 447 -17.57 -2.37 -8.98
N GLU A 448 -18.41 -3.32 -8.57
CA GLU A 448 -18.29 -4.75 -8.89
C GLU A 448 -16.89 -5.35 -8.62
N CYS A 449 -16.26 -4.95 -7.52
CA CYS A 449 -14.98 -5.46 -7.08
C CYS A 449 -15.12 -6.40 -5.88
N LEU A 450 -14.35 -7.48 -5.85
CA LEU A 450 -14.15 -8.34 -4.69
C LEU A 450 -12.84 -7.98 -4.01
N GLY A 451 -12.89 -7.55 -2.75
CA GLY A 451 -11.70 -7.33 -1.92
C GLY A 451 -11.14 -8.66 -1.42
N VAL A 452 -9.82 -8.80 -1.45
CA VAL A 452 -9.10 -9.94 -0.87
C VAL A 452 -7.92 -9.40 -0.08
N ILE A 453 -7.98 -9.47 1.26
CA ILE A 453 -6.99 -8.83 2.12
C ILE A 453 -6.51 -9.74 3.24
N GLY A 454 -5.31 -9.47 3.76
CA GLY A 454 -4.82 -10.06 5.00
C GLY A 454 -5.37 -9.32 6.23
N ALA A 455 -5.20 -9.92 7.42
CA ALA A 455 -5.54 -9.30 8.69
C ALA A 455 -4.47 -9.58 9.73
N ALA A 456 -4.10 -8.57 10.54
CA ALA A 456 -3.29 -8.79 11.74
C ALA A 456 -4.14 -9.45 12.83
N GLU A 457 -5.36 -8.92 13.06
CA GLU A 457 -6.40 -9.56 13.85
C GLU A 457 -7.74 -9.46 13.13
N VAL A 458 -8.57 -10.48 13.24
CA VAL A 458 -9.95 -10.49 12.76
C VAL A 458 -10.84 -11.08 13.86
N ASP A 459 -11.97 -10.41 14.13
CA ASP A 459 -12.92 -10.94 15.11
C ASP A 459 -14.03 -11.76 14.47
N TRP A 460 -14.86 -12.32 15.33
CA TRP A 460 -15.94 -13.21 14.95
C TRP A 460 -17.03 -12.51 14.08
N PHE A 461 -17.05 -11.18 14.09
CA PHE A 461 -17.97 -10.36 13.29
C PHE A 461 -17.31 -9.78 12.04
N GLY A 462 -16.06 -10.17 11.77
CA GLY A 462 -15.30 -9.73 10.60
C GLY A 462 -14.62 -8.36 10.76
N ASN A 463 -14.71 -7.73 11.94
CA ASN A 463 -13.95 -6.51 12.18
C ASN A 463 -12.46 -6.83 12.18
N ILE A 464 -11.68 -5.93 11.57
CA ILE A 464 -10.23 -6.10 11.42
C ILE A 464 -9.51 -5.06 12.26
N ASN A 465 -8.48 -5.50 12.98
CA ASN A 465 -7.53 -4.62 13.65
C ASN A 465 -6.15 -4.77 13.01
N SER A 466 -5.55 -3.64 12.66
CA SER A 466 -4.18 -3.52 12.18
C SER A 466 -3.42 -2.35 12.82
N VAL A 467 -3.95 -1.78 13.92
CA VAL A 467 -3.39 -0.59 14.57
C VAL A 467 -2.73 -0.90 15.90
N ILE A 468 -3.36 -1.67 16.78
CA ILE A 468 -2.88 -1.91 18.14
C ILE A 468 -2.91 -3.40 18.49
N ASP A 469 -1.82 -3.94 19.00
CA ASP A 469 -1.76 -5.32 19.48
C ASP A 469 -2.34 -5.48 20.91
N SER A 470 -2.33 -6.70 21.42
CA SER A 470 -2.80 -7.02 22.78
C SER A 470 -2.01 -6.30 23.87
N ASN A 471 -0.77 -5.90 23.61
CA ASN A 471 0.14 -5.22 24.55
C ASN A 471 0.10 -3.69 24.42
N GLY A 472 -0.76 -3.15 23.55
CA GLY A 472 -0.84 -1.70 23.32
C GLY A 472 0.21 -1.16 22.37
N LYS A 473 0.94 -2.02 21.64
CA LYS A 473 1.95 -1.62 20.66
C LYS A 473 1.31 -1.36 19.30
N PHE A 474 1.84 -0.37 18.59
CA PHE A 474 1.42 -0.09 17.22
C PHE A 474 1.81 -1.24 16.28
N LEU A 475 0.88 -1.63 15.43
CA LEU A 475 1.10 -2.66 14.40
C LEU A 475 1.62 -2.01 13.12
N VAL A 476 0.74 -1.66 12.19
CA VAL A 476 1.13 -1.11 10.88
C VAL A 476 0.23 0.02 10.37
N GLY A 477 -1.03 0.09 10.81
CA GLY A 477 -2.04 1.02 10.30
C GLY A 477 -2.98 0.38 9.28
N SER A 478 -3.83 1.19 8.67
CA SER A 478 -4.90 0.72 7.77
C SER A 478 -4.41 0.37 6.36
N GLY A 479 -3.44 1.14 5.80
CA GLY A 479 -3.30 1.15 4.35
C GLY A 479 -4.66 1.41 3.69
N GLY A 480 -4.95 0.70 2.61
CA GLY A 480 -6.26 0.74 1.94
C GLY A 480 -7.31 -0.22 2.50
N ALA A 481 -7.01 -1.01 3.54
CA ALA A 481 -7.94 -2.04 4.02
C ALA A 481 -9.29 -1.48 4.48
N ASN A 482 -9.30 -0.35 5.21
CA ASN A 482 -10.54 0.33 5.59
C ASN A 482 -11.35 0.77 4.36
N ASP A 483 -10.69 1.34 3.35
CA ASP A 483 -11.33 1.85 2.15
C ASP A 483 -11.98 0.72 1.34
N ILE A 484 -11.30 -0.43 1.25
CA ILE A 484 -11.79 -1.63 0.57
C ILE A 484 -13.04 -2.16 1.24
N VAL A 485 -12.99 -2.44 2.55
CA VAL A 485 -14.14 -3.02 3.26
C VAL A 485 -15.30 -2.05 3.44
N SER A 486 -15.05 -0.73 3.31
CA SER A 486 -16.13 0.27 3.36
C SER A 486 -17.03 0.24 2.13
N THR A 487 -16.54 -0.25 0.99
CA THR A 487 -17.24 -0.16 -0.30
C THR A 487 -17.41 -1.48 -1.03
N SER A 488 -16.64 -2.52 -0.71
CA SER A 488 -16.57 -3.78 -1.45
C SER A 488 -16.73 -4.99 -0.52
N ASN A 489 -17.44 -6.01 -0.98
CA ASN A 489 -17.43 -7.31 -0.29
C ASN A 489 -16.02 -7.87 -0.26
N THR A 490 -15.62 -8.41 0.87
CA THR A 490 -14.22 -8.72 1.14
C THR A 490 -14.05 -10.13 1.72
N ILE A 491 -13.02 -10.83 1.23
CA ILE A 491 -12.53 -12.09 1.78
C ILE A 491 -11.25 -11.78 2.58
N VAL A 492 -11.22 -12.21 3.85
CA VAL A 492 -10.01 -12.17 4.67
C VAL A 492 -9.24 -13.47 4.51
N VAL A 493 -7.93 -13.39 4.23
CA VAL A 493 -7.03 -14.53 4.09
C VAL A 493 -5.94 -14.42 5.15
N ALA A 494 -5.99 -15.27 6.17
CA ALA A 494 -5.06 -15.20 7.28
C ALA A 494 -4.83 -16.56 7.94
N LYS A 495 -3.57 -16.90 8.27
CA LYS A 495 -3.26 -18.11 9.02
C LYS A 495 -3.84 -18.00 10.43
N ALA A 496 -4.77 -18.88 10.79
CA ALA A 496 -5.44 -18.84 12.07
C ALA A 496 -4.48 -19.18 13.21
N ASN A 497 -4.53 -18.37 14.22
CA ASN A 497 -4.01 -18.61 15.56
C ASN A 497 -4.82 -17.75 16.55
N ARG A 498 -4.77 -18.07 17.85
CA ARG A 498 -5.61 -17.44 18.88
C ARG A 498 -5.36 -15.94 19.09
N HIS A 499 -4.23 -15.42 18.61
CA HIS A 499 -3.93 -13.98 18.66
C HIS A 499 -4.43 -13.23 17.43
N ARG A 500 -4.75 -13.95 16.35
CA ARG A 500 -5.26 -13.37 15.11
C ARG A 500 -6.76 -13.55 14.93
N PHE A 501 -7.29 -14.74 15.21
CA PHE A 501 -8.72 -15.03 15.17
C PHE A 501 -9.29 -14.84 16.57
N VAL A 502 -9.56 -13.60 16.93
CA VAL A 502 -9.96 -13.18 18.28
C VAL A 502 -11.49 -13.10 18.41
N ARG A 503 -12.01 -13.14 19.64
CA ARG A 503 -13.45 -13.02 19.84
C ARG A 503 -13.97 -11.62 19.49
N ASN A 504 -13.25 -10.58 19.91
CA ASN A 504 -13.50 -9.19 19.55
C ASN A 504 -12.16 -8.49 19.40
N VAL A 505 -12.01 -7.68 18.36
CA VAL A 505 -10.84 -6.81 18.22
C VAL A 505 -10.92 -5.68 19.24
N LYS A 506 -9.77 -5.23 19.73
CA LYS A 506 -9.69 -4.08 20.66
C LYS A 506 -9.87 -2.74 19.96
N HIS A 507 -9.56 -2.69 18.67
CA HIS A 507 -9.61 -1.49 17.83
C HIS A 507 -10.13 -1.88 16.46
N VAL A 508 -11.25 -1.32 16.05
CA VAL A 508 -11.82 -1.55 14.72
C VAL A 508 -11.11 -0.64 13.73
N THR A 509 -10.09 -1.16 13.05
CA THR A 509 -9.44 -0.45 11.95
C THR A 509 -10.33 -0.46 10.72
N SER A 510 -10.92 -1.62 10.42
CA SER A 510 -11.82 -1.83 9.29
C SER A 510 -13.07 -2.57 9.77
N PRO A 511 -14.28 -1.98 9.60
CA PRO A 511 -15.53 -2.58 10.07
C PRO A 511 -15.87 -3.84 9.28
N GLY A 512 -16.42 -4.85 10.00
CA GLY A 512 -16.65 -6.17 9.44
C GLY A 512 -17.88 -6.33 8.54
N GLU A 513 -18.73 -5.32 8.39
CA GLU A 513 -20.04 -5.45 7.72
C GLU A 513 -19.96 -6.10 6.33
N ARG A 514 -18.92 -5.76 5.55
CA ARG A 514 -18.69 -6.29 4.20
C ARG A 514 -17.64 -7.40 4.14
N VAL A 515 -17.11 -7.85 5.26
CA VAL A 515 -16.25 -9.03 5.29
C VAL A 515 -17.15 -10.26 5.28
N VAL A 516 -17.29 -10.87 4.12
CA VAL A 516 -18.26 -11.94 3.86
C VAL A 516 -17.70 -13.34 4.12
N GLU A 517 -16.38 -13.47 4.11
CA GLU A 517 -15.70 -14.75 4.30
C GLU A 517 -14.31 -14.56 4.94
N ALA A 518 -13.93 -15.46 5.83
CA ALA A 518 -12.59 -15.57 6.40
C ALA A 518 -12.03 -16.96 6.11
N VAL A 519 -10.84 -17.00 5.47
CA VAL A 519 -10.20 -18.26 5.05
C VAL A 519 -8.89 -18.44 5.79
N CYS A 520 -8.71 -19.65 6.33
CA CYS A 520 -7.50 -20.03 7.04
C CYS A 520 -6.97 -21.39 6.55
N GLN A 521 -5.91 -21.90 7.19
CA GLN A 521 -5.26 -23.15 6.79
C GLN A 521 -6.11 -24.40 6.96
N PHE A 522 -7.22 -24.36 7.70
CA PHE A 522 -8.05 -25.53 7.95
C PHE A 522 -9.51 -25.35 7.51
N GLY A 523 -9.88 -24.23 6.91
CA GLY A 523 -11.26 -24.07 6.44
C GLY A 523 -11.67 -22.67 6.06
N ARG A 524 -12.94 -22.56 5.72
CA ARG A 524 -13.60 -21.36 5.24
C ARG A 524 -14.76 -21.02 6.17
N PHE A 525 -14.69 -19.87 6.81
CA PHE A 525 -15.74 -19.33 7.65
C PHE A 525 -16.57 -18.35 6.86
N LYS A 526 -17.87 -18.57 6.78
CA LYS A 526 -18.81 -17.72 6.07
C LYS A 526 -19.83 -17.12 7.02
N ARG A 527 -20.42 -16.03 6.62
CA ARG A 527 -21.60 -15.44 7.25
C ARG A 527 -22.57 -14.92 6.20
N GLN A 528 -23.79 -14.70 6.61
CA GLN A 528 -24.78 -14.05 5.76
C GLN A 528 -24.33 -12.61 5.47
N GLU A 529 -24.33 -12.22 4.22
CA GLU A 529 -23.95 -10.87 3.78
C GLU A 529 -24.80 -9.79 4.49
N PHE A 530 -24.17 -8.70 4.87
CA PHE A 530 -24.81 -7.57 5.56
C PHE A 530 -25.53 -7.94 6.87
N SER A 531 -25.14 -9.04 7.51
CA SER A 531 -25.68 -9.47 8.79
C SER A 531 -24.73 -9.15 9.94
N ASN A 532 -25.28 -8.99 11.14
CA ASN A 532 -24.51 -8.92 12.38
C ASN A 532 -24.28 -10.32 12.99
N HIS A 533 -24.55 -11.39 12.21
CA HIS A 533 -24.28 -12.74 12.66
C HIS A 533 -22.78 -13.02 12.66
N PRO A 534 -22.29 -13.82 13.60
CA PRO A 534 -20.90 -14.22 13.61
C PRO A 534 -20.57 -15.17 12.45
N PHE A 535 -19.29 -15.35 12.18
CA PHE A 535 -18.81 -16.33 11.23
C PHE A 535 -19.09 -17.75 11.71
N GLU A 536 -19.51 -18.62 10.79
CA GLU A 536 -19.68 -20.05 10.98
C GLU A 536 -18.72 -20.80 10.05
N LEU A 537 -18.17 -21.93 10.49
CA LEU A 537 -17.32 -22.77 9.68
C LEU A 537 -18.19 -23.47 8.60
N ALA A 538 -18.07 -23.01 7.36
CA ALA A 538 -18.88 -23.47 6.23
C ALA A 538 -18.30 -24.69 5.53
N SER A 539 -16.98 -24.84 5.55
CA SER A 539 -16.27 -25.98 4.98
C SER A 539 -14.91 -26.13 5.64
N TRP A 540 -14.40 -27.35 5.63
CA TRP A 540 -13.21 -27.67 6.39
C TRP A 540 -12.33 -28.73 5.72
N ILE A 541 -11.04 -28.69 6.02
CA ILE A 541 -10.04 -29.70 5.71
C ILE A 541 -9.02 -29.73 6.86
N PRO A 542 -8.53 -30.88 7.31
CA PRO A 542 -7.50 -30.93 8.35
C PRO A 542 -6.30 -30.06 7.98
N PRO A 543 -5.67 -29.35 8.95
CA PRO A 543 -4.42 -28.64 8.67
C PRO A 543 -3.37 -29.64 8.20
N SER A 544 -2.58 -29.27 7.19
CA SER A 544 -1.54 -30.17 6.65
C SER A 544 -0.46 -30.53 7.68
N SER A 545 -0.34 -29.72 8.71
CA SER A 545 0.55 -29.98 9.86
C SER A 545 0.01 -31.02 10.85
N ASP A 546 -1.29 -31.39 10.79
CA ASP A 546 -1.96 -32.37 11.66
C ASP A 546 -3.21 -32.92 10.97
N GLU A 547 -3.02 -33.93 10.12
CA GLU A 547 -4.07 -34.49 9.26
C GLU A 547 -5.12 -35.31 10.04
N GLU A 548 -4.85 -35.69 11.29
CA GLU A 548 -5.77 -36.44 12.16
C GLU A 548 -6.63 -35.53 13.05
N MET A 549 -6.39 -34.19 12.99
CA MET A 549 -7.10 -33.24 13.84
C MET A 549 -8.60 -33.17 13.50
N GLU A 550 -9.44 -33.18 14.52
CA GLU A 550 -10.88 -33.00 14.36
C GLU A 550 -11.28 -31.52 14.17
N THR A 551 -12.40 -31.29 13.48
CA THR A 551 -12.91 -29.96 13.14
C THR A 551 -13.03 -29.04 14.37
N TRP A 552 -13.69 -29.50 15.42
CA TRP A 552 -13.93 -28.75 16.65
C TRP A 552 -12.63 -28.48 17.42
N GLU A 553 -11.66 -29.39 17.35
CA GLU A 553 -10.34 -29.23 17.95
C GLU A 553 -9.56 -28.15 17.23
N ALA A 554 -9.56 -28.14 15.89
CA ALA A 554 -8.89 -27.12 15.08
C ALA A 554 -9.43 -25.71 15.41
N VAL A 555 -10.75 -25.54 15.48
CA VAL A 555 -11.36 -24.25 15.83
C VAL A 555 -10.93 -23.81 17.23
N ARG A 556 -11.00 -24.68 18.24
CA ARG A 556 -10.58 -24.38 19.62
C ARG A 556 -9.09 -24.07 19.74
N ARG A 557 -8.26 -24.80 19.01
CA ARG A 557 -6.80 -24.67 19.06
C ARG A 557 -6.31 -23.38 18.41
N TYR A 558 -6.87 -23.05 17.26
CA TYR A 558 -6.36 -21.94 16.43
C TYR A 558 -7.17 -20.65 16.51
N THR A 559 -8.37 -20.67 17.12
CA THR A 559 -9.21 -19.47 17.20
C THR A 559 -9.73 -19.22 18.61
N GLN A 560 -10.32 -18.04 18.83
CA GLN A 560 -11.17 -17.74 19.98
C GLN A 560 -12.66 -17.79 19.61
N TRP A 561 -12.98 -18.27 18.40
CA TRP A 561 -14.35 -18.41 17.89
C TRP A 561 -15.00 -19.68 18.45
N LEU A 562 -16.32 -19.77 18.39
CA LEU A 562 -17.00 -20.98 18.83
C LEU A 562 -16.81 -22.08 17.78
N PRO A 563 -16.55 -23.32 18.21
CA PRO A 563 -16.53 -24.46 17.31
C PRO A 563 -17.96 -24.72 16.76
N PRO A 564 -18.07 -25.40 15.60
CA PRO A 564 -19.34 -25.91 15.13
C PRO A 564 -19.93 -26.89 16.13
N ASP A 565 -21.23 -27.13 16.02
CA ASP A 565 -21.93 -28.17 16.80
C ASP A 565 -21.33 -29.52 16.41
N GLU A 566 -20.93 -30.33 17.40
CA GLU A 566 -20.33 -31.65 17.17
C GLU A 566 -21.32 -32.63 16.51
N ASP A 567 -22.63 -32.40 16.71
CA ASP A 567 -23.69 -33.22 16.13
C ASP A 567 -23.99 -32.86 14.64
N ILE A 568 -23.47 -31.75 14.14
CA ILE A 568 -23.68 -31.28 12.76
C ILE A 568 -22.37 -31.39 11.97
N PRO A 569 -22.25 -32.34 11.03
CA PRO A 569 -21.04 -32.49 10.24
C PRO A 569 -20.76 -31.24 9.39
N THR A 570 -19.58 -30.62 9.55
CA THR A 570 -19.12 -29.56 8.67
C THR A 570 -18.75 -30.15 7.31
N PRO A 571 -19.21 -29.57 6.18
CA PRO A 571 -18.86 -30.04 4.84
C PRO A 571 -17.35 -30.08 4.64
N ALA A 572 -16.84 -31.20 4.12
CA ALA A 572 -15.42 -31.34 3.81
C ALA A 572 -15.06 -30.53 2.55
N GLU A 573 -13.92 -29.85 2.58
CA GLU A 573 -13.30 -29.31 1.37
C GLU A 573 -12.74 -30.45 0.51
N PRO A 574 -12.85 -30.37 -0.82
CA PRO A 574 -12.17 -31.31 -1.68
C PRO A 574 -10.64 -31.30 -1.44
N PRO A 575 -9.96 -32.43 -1.56
CA PRO A 575 -8.50 -32.47 -1.48
C PRO A 575 -7.84 -31.46 -2.42
N ILE A 576 -6.70 -30.94 -2.04
CA ILE A 576 -5.90 -30.05 -2.87
C ILE A 576 -5.43 -30.82 -4.11
N THR A 577 -5.70 -30.28 -5.28
CA THR A 577 -5.33 -30.93 -6.54
C THR A 577 -3.91 -30.56 -6.97
N VAL A 578 -3.27 -31.46 -7.72
CA VAL A 578 -1.95 -31.20 -8.32
C VAL A 578 -1.98 -29.94 -9.20
N SER A 579 -3.07 -29.69 -9.94
CA SER A 579 -3.21 -28.52 -10.81
C SER A 579 -3.22 -27.20 -10.03
N GLU A 580 -3.93 -27.13 -8.89
CA GLU A 580 -3.96 -25.96 -8.01
C GLU A 580 -2.57 -25.69 -7.42
N LEU A 581 -1.93 -26.74 -6.91
CA LEU A 581 -0.61 -26.65 -6.29
C LEU A 581 0.47 -26.23 -7.30
N THR A 582 0.42 -26.78 -8.53
CA THR A 582 1.35 -26.42 -9.59
C THR A 582 1.24 -24.94 -9.94
N ILE A 583 0.03 -24.41 -10.14
CA ILE A 583 -0.19 -22.98 -10.41
C ILE A 583 0.38 -22.11 -9.30
N LEU A 584 0.08 -22.45 -8.04
CA LEU A 584 0.57 -21.67 -6.91
C LEU A 584 2.11 -21.68 -6.83
N ARG A 585 2.73 -22.84 -7.00
CA ARG A 585 4.20 -22.98 -6.95
C ARG A 585 4.91 -22.36 -8.15
N GLU A 586 4.27 -22.31 -9.31
CA GLU A 586 4.78 -21.57 -10.47
C GLU A 586 4.74 -20.06 -10.23
N LEU A 587 3.80 -19.55 -9.46
CA LEU A 587 3.73 -18.14 -9.09
C LEU A 587 4.78 -17.77 -8.04
N ASP A 588 5.03 -18.63 -7.07
CA ASP A 588 5.97 -18.41 -5.95
C ASP A 588 7.09 -19.46 -5.92
N PRO A 589 7.95 -19.52 -6.94
CA PRO A 589 8.97 -20.54 -7.05
C PRO A 589 10.03 -20.46 -5.94
N GLU A 590 10.27 -19.27 -5.39
CA GLU A 590 11.18 -19.04 -4.28
C GLU A 590 10.52 -19.24 -2.90
N ARG A 591 9.23 -19.59 -2.88
CA ARG A 591 8.42 -19.83 -1.67
C ARG A 591 8.40 -18.65 -0.70
N ILE A 592 8.48 -17.42 -1.18
CA ILE A 592 8.46 -16.20 -0.36
C ILE A 592 7.16 -16.08 0.44
N TYR A 593 6.03 -16.51 -0.14
CA TYR A 593 4.69 -16.42 0.44
C TYR A 593 4.12 -17.76 0.88
N THR A 594 4.66 -18.86 0.36
CA THR A 594 4.17 -20.23 0.59
C THR A 594 5.01 -21.02 1.59
N GLU A 595 6.20 -20.55 1.99
CA GLU A 595 6.95 -21.19 3.08
C GLU A 595 6.22 -21.07 4.42
N GLN A 596 6.30 -22.13 5.22
CA GLN A 596 5.99 -22.04 6.64
C GLN A 596 7.11 -21.24 7.32
N PHE A 597 6.91 -19.93 7.48
CA PHE A 597 7.75 -19.19 8.41
C PHE A 597 7.57 -19.81 9.80
N MET A 598 8.62 -20.43 10.33
CA MET A 598 8.69 -20.68 11.76
C MET A 598 8.39 -19.35 12.44
N VAL A 599 7.28 -19.32 13.17
CA VAL A 599 6.95 -18.18 14.04
C VAL A 599 8.16 -18.04 14.96
N TYR A 600 8.93 -16.97 14.82
CA TYR A 600 9.88 -16.58 15.84
C TYR A 600 9.08 -16.27 17.10
N THR A 601 8.84 -17.31 17.90
CA THR A 601 8.33 -17.22 19.27
C THR A 601 9.47 -16.81 20.18
N HIS A 602 10.07 -15.66 19.93
CA HIS A 602 10.99 -15.02 20.86
C HIS A 602 10.75 -13.51 20.80
N LEU A 603 9.64 -13.10 21.39
CA LEU A 603 9.53 -11.84 22.09
C LEU A 603 9.36 -12.21 23.56
N PRO A 604 10.31 -11.78 24.45
CA PRO A 604 10.17 -11.99 25.88
C PRO A 604 8.95 -11.29 26.46
#